data_67f0f2708cf21ab2273071504a1bbf2f
#
_entry.id   67f0f2708cf21ab2273071504a1bbf2f
#
_cell.length_a   1.000
_cell.length_b   1.000
_cell.length_c   1.000
_cell.angle_alpha   90.00
_cell.angle_beta   90.00
_cell.angle_gamma   90.00
#
_symmetry.space_group_name_H-M   'P 1'
#
loop_
_entity.id
_entity.type
_entity.pdbx_description
1 polymer ?
#
loop_
_entity_poly.entity_id
_entity_poly.type
_entity_poly.pdbx_seq_one_letter_code
_entity_poly.pdbx_strand_id
1 'polypeptide(L)'
;FIATNTSTGTEYAIGPTDSRGHACTKERLPFGTYKIVETVFPTDYTYSGTKEWTRTVSASNNGVVTIQAVNELKKGNIEVYKKSSGTNEALKGAIFTVYDMSGAKVTTIGPTNDRGYAKSADIPYGSYRVVETTFPFNYEPDGQTEWKVTIDTAHCSLATVNAYNRLKKGHIEVLKSDAESGKDLSGAEFTVYDLAGEEIAVIGPTDKNGYAKSGEIIYGDYIVKETKVPVNYQPDGDAQWKVTINDNSPLITLDIANLRQYGMVKVRKTAEDGLVEGLTFRLTGTSEYGESVDMTAVTNAVGTAVFERVPIGTDYTLSEENTPERYVIPEVQNISVEWNKVTERRFDNILKKWRADVLKVDASLRSNSEHETPKMLSLDSDSIVEKLGYPYGETQGNATLAGAVYGVYRYDELVDTYVTDKDGYFLTDYYPCGEGWNIREITPSEGYLLDETVYWLGVTPGQYTREKNTEELDVYEDIIFGSLYLIKHMDDGSTGLETVEAGAEFEVFLKTAGSYESARDTERDYLTTDEHGYAGTKQLPYGIYTVRQTKGTEGFDLAAPFDVFIDKDGCCYQYLLNNAPFTGYLKIQKTDAESGLSIPYAGAAFQI
;
A
#
# COMPACT_ATOMS: atom_id res chain seq x y z
N PHE A 1 100.93 -40.30 16.74
CA PHE A 1 102.19 -39.51 16.99
C PHE A 1 103.43 -40.35 16.67
N ILE A 2 104.47 -39.71 16.35
CA ILE A 2 105.81 -40.31 16.21
C ILE A 2 106.76 -39.57 17.15
N ALA A 3 107.54 -40.41 17.97
CA ALA A 3 108.55 -39.86 18.85
C ALA A 3 109.91 -40.24 18.22
N THR A 4 110.68 -39.23 17.76
CA THR A 4 112.04 -39.42 17.15
C THR A 4 113.10 -39.05 18.16
N ASN A 5 114.02 -40.02 18.42
CA ASN A 5 115.15 -39.76 19.30
C ASN A 5 116.07 -38.77 18.64
N THR A 6 116.30 -37.59 19.28
CA THR A 6 117.07 -36.52 18.69
C THR A 6 118.58 -36.77 18.43
N SER A 7 119.13 -37.84 19.12
CA SER A 7 120.51 -38.21 18.97
C SER A 7 120.73 -39.40 17.96
N THR A 8 119.71 -40.30 17.85
CA THR A 8 119.84 -41.52 17.00
C THR A 8 119.01 -41.45 15.73
N GLY A 9 117.99 -40.59 15.68
CA GLY A 9 117.02 -40.51 14.62
C GLY A 9 116.01 -41.67 14.64
N THR A 10 116.09 -42.53 15.63
CA THR A 10 115.14 -43.66 15.69
C THR A 10 113.74 -43.24 16.04
N GLU A 11 112.74 -43.71 15.27
CA GLU A 11 111.36 -43.35 15.41
C GLU A 11 110.58 -44.41 16.18
N TYR A 12 109.64 -43.99 17.06
CA TYR A 12 108.76 -44.84 17.80
C TYR A 12 107.34 -44.35 17.58
N ALA A 13 106.43 -45.20 17.20
CA ALA A 13 105.03 -44.90 17.02
C ALA A 13 104.33 -44.79 18.41
N ILE A 14 103.53 -43.77 18.56
CA ILE A 14 102.63 -43.55 19.69
C ILE A 14 101.16 -43.54 19.19
N GLY A 15 100.34 -44.42 19.67
CA GLY A 15 98.97 -44.52 19.28
C GLY A 15 98.65 -45.52 18.21
N PRO A 16 97.44 -45.48 17.66
CA PRO A 16 96.41 -44.41 17.81
C PRO A 16 95.97 -44.21 19.23
N THR A 17 95.38 -43.03 19.57
CA THR A 17 94.73 -42.77 20.85
C THR A 17 93.51 -43.62 21.02
N ASP A 18 93.25 -44.07 22.27
CA ASP A 18 92.03 -44.78 22.63
C ASP A 18 90.80 -43.88 22.73
N SER A 19 89.63 -44.43 23.11
CA SER A 19 88.37 -43.66 23.28
C SER A 19 88.42 -42.57 24.37
N ARG A 20 89.50 -42.60 25.21
CA ARG A 20 89.74 -41.57 26.22
C ARG A 20 90.76 -40.52 25.79
N GLY A 21 91.22 -40.60 24.57
CA GLY A 21 92.25 -39.69 24.03
C GLY A 21 93.67 -40.05 24.49
N HIS A 22 93.94 -41.23 25.08
CA HIS A 22 95.28 -41.62 25.57
C HIS A 22 95.99 -42.55 24.58
N ALA A 23 97.26 -42.29 24.46
CA ALA A 23 98.16 -43.19 23.71
C ALA A 23 99.47 -43.26 24.43
N CYS A 24 100.21 -44.44 24.32
CA CYS A 24 101.53 -44.64 24.79
C CYS A 24 102.38 -45.36 23.74
N THR A 25 103.63 -45.32 23.88
CA THR A 25 104.54 -46.15 23.07
C THR A 25 104.32 -47.67 23.46
N LYS A 26 104.33 -48.54 22.47
CA LYS A 26 104.23 -50.00 22.68
C LYS A 26 105.42 -50.53 23.40
N GLU A 27 106.60 -49.97 23.17
CA GLU A 27 107.87 -50.33 23.72
C GLU A 27 108.42 -49.29 24.68
N ARG A 28 109.27 -49.69 25.61
CA ARG A 28 109.99 -48.78 26.50
C ARG A 28 111.02 -48.02 25.71
N LEU A 29 110.95 -46.69 25.83
CA LEU A 29 111.94 -45.88 25.17
C LEU A 29 113.27 -45.87 25.92
N PRO A 30 114.40 -45.94 25.22
CA PRO A 30 115.71 -45.66 25.84
C PRO A 30 115.75 -44.23 26.45
N PHE A 31 116.57 -44.10 27.50
CA PHE A 31 116.76 -42.74 28.04
C PHE A 31 117.35 -41.81 26.96
N GLY A 32 116.80 -40.62 26.79
CA GLY A 32 117.18 -39.71 25.74
C GLY A 32 116.15 -38.58 25.56
N THR A 33 116.45 -37.63 24.70
CA THR A 33 115.58 -36.58 24.28
C THR A 33 114.84 -36.94 23.00
N TYR A 34 113.55 -36.73 23.01
CA TYR A 34 112.67 -37.08 21.90
C TYR A 34 111.89 -35.84 21.36
N LYS A 35 111.90 -35.77 20.07
CA LYS A 35 110.98 -34.87 19.36
C LYS A 35 109.74 -35.72 19.05
N ILE A 36 108.59 -35.24 19.60
CA ILE A 36 107.27 -35.93 19.45
C ILE A 36 106.43 -35.05 18.52
N VAL A 37 105.89 -35.68 17.44
CA VAL A 37 105.10 -34.98 16.45
C VAL A 37 103.80 -35.73 16.30
N GLU A 38 102.63 -34.99 16.32
CA GLU A 38 101.36 -35.51 15.93
C GLU A 38 101.31 -35.67 14.39
N THR A 39 101.16 -36.87 13.93
CA THR A 39 101.19 -37.18 12.47
C THR A 39 99.80 -37.43 11.87
N VAL A 40 98.84 -37.83 12.70
CA VAL A 40 97.51 -38.10 12.25
C VAL A 40 96.51 -37.44 13.24
N PHE A 41 95.59 -36.68 12.73
CA PHE A 41 94.52 -36.04 13.47
C PHE A 41 93.23 -36.85 13.33
N PRO A 42 92.30 -36.83 14.33
CA PRO A 42 90.93 -37.27 14.07
C PRO A 42 90.31 -36.50 12.93
N THR A 43 89.55 -37.14 12.10
CA THR A 43 89.13 -36.64 10.79
C THR A 43 88.45 -35.22 10.87
N ASP A 44 87.71 -34.93 11.93
CA ASP A 44 86.99 -33.67 12.10
C ASP A 44 87.74 -32.63 12.95
N TYR A 45 89.04 -32.90 13.25
CA TYR A 45 89.87 -32.02 14.04
C TYR A 45 91.03 -31.46 13.26
N THR A 46 91.53 -30.38 13.70
CA THR A 46 92.79 -29.79 13.35
C THR A 46 93.54 -29.48 14.63
N TYR A 47 94.90 -29.40 14.53
CA TYR A 47 95.63 -29.10 15.76
C TYR A 47 95.50 -27.63 16.15
N SER A 48 95.53 -27.42 17.46
CA SER A 48 95.53 -26.07 18.06
C SER A 48 96.78 -25.94 18.92
N GLY A 49 97.61 -24.97 18.58
CA GLY A 49 98.82 -24.71 19.33
C GLY A 49 100.03 -25.53 18.93
N THR A 50 100.67 -26.29 19.85
CA THR A 50 101.90 -26.99 19.66
C THR A 50 101.68 -28.30 18.92
N LYS A 51 102.36 -28.49 17.79
CA LYS A 51 102.35 -29.70 16.95
C LYS A 51 103.50 -30.64 17.27
N GLU A 52 104.54 -30.08 17.88
CA GLU A 52 105.81 -30.77 18.20
C GLU A 52 106.13 -30.51 19.64
N TRP A 53 106.59 -31.54 20.32
CA TRP A 53 107.04 -31.44 21.72
C TRP A 53 108.44 -32.01 21.79
N THR A 54 109.36 -31.36 22.51
CA THR A 54 110.66 -31.97 22.85
C THR A 54 110.61 -32.35 24.32
N ARG A 55 110.83 -33.60 24.64
CA ARG A 55 110.82 -34.16 25.99
C ARG A 55 111.94 -35.12 26.20
N THR A 56 112.47 -35.18 27.42
CA THR A 56 113.60 -36.07 27.77
C THR A 56 113.04 -37.18 28.71
N VAL A 57 113.22 -38.46 28.31
CA VAL A 57 112.91 -39.61 29.10
C VAL A 57 114.19 -39.96 29.90
N SER A 58 114.17 -39.98 31.22
CA SER A 58 115.30 -40.20 32.12
C SER A 58 114.88 -40.85 33.41
N ALA A 59 115.84 -41.26 34.22
CA ALA A 59 115.54 -41.81 35.56
C ALA A 59 114.83 -40.82 36.52
N SER A 60 115.07 -39.50 36.35
CA SER A 60 114.50 -38.46 37.19
C SER A 60 112.99 -38.28 36.96
N ASN A 61 112.45 -38.76 35.87
CA ASN A 61 111.00 -38.76 35.62
C ASN A 61 110.38 -40.16 35.62
N ASN A 62 111.02 -41.11 36.31
CA ASN A 62 110.58 -42.52 36.43
C ASN A 62 110.38 -43.20 35.05
N GLY A 63 111.00 -42.67 33.98
CA GLY A 63 110.88 -43.18 32.63
C GLY A 63 109.48 -42.95 31.97
N VAL A 64 108.68 -42.06 32.57
CA VAL A 64 107.38 -41.65 32.00
C VAL A 64 107.36 -40.17 31.70
N VAL A 65 107.01 -39.84 30.48
CA VAL A 65 106.85 -38.47 30.04
C VAL A 65 105.43 -38.32 29.40
N THR A 66 104.72 -37.39 29.89
CA THR A 66 103.39 -37.07 29.34
C THR A 66 103.43 -35.76 28.59
N ILE A 67 102.82 -35.80 27.43
CA ILE A 67 102.48 -34.58 26.66
C ILE A 67 100.95 -34.40 26.58
N GLN A 68 100.48 -33.18 26.51
CA GLN A 68 99.10 -32.87 26.17
C GLN A 68 99.09 -32.33 24.76
N ALA A 69 98.38 -32.95 23.86
CA ALA A 69 98.03 -32.54 22.54
C ALA A 69 96.60 -31.99 22.55
N VAL A 70 96.42 -30.84 22.00
CA VAL A 70 95.08 -30.25 21.94
C VAL A 70 94.76 -30.03 20.47
N ASN A 71 93.58 -30.59 20.11
CA ASN A 71 93.03 -30.41 18.77
C ASN A 71 91.70 -29.67 18.89
N GLU A 72 91.38 -28.81 17.97
CA GLU A 72 90.12 -28.12 17.84
C GLU A 72 89.29 -28.76 16.76
N LEU A 73 87.95 -28.81 16.97
CA LEU A 73 87.03 -29.18 15.91
C LEU A 73 87.18 -28.24 14.73
N LYS A 74 87.23 -28.78 13.53
CA LYS A 74 87.11 -27.98 12.33
C LYS A 74 85.82 -27.20 12.39
N LYS A 75 85.75 -26.11 11.68
CA LYS A 75 84.57 -25.24 11.60
C LYS A 75 83.99 -25.30 10.19
N GLY A 76 82.66 -25.13 10.16
CA GLY A 76 81.91 -25.01 8.94
C GLY A 76 80.70 -24.09 9.15
N ASN A 77 79.80 -24.08 8.22
CA ASN A 77 78.67 -23.16 8.21
C ASN A 77 77.40 -23.89 7.87
N ILE A 78 76.31 -23.30 8.25
CA ILE A 78 74.95 -23.66 7.80
C ILE A 78 74.41 -22.48 6.97
N GLU A 79 73.94 -22.77 5.78
CA GLU A 79 73.22 -21.82 4.95
C GLU A 79 71.76 -22.19 4.84
N VAL A 80 70.93 -21.15 4.71
CA VAL A 80 69.49 -21.30 4.59
C VAL A 80 69.01 -20.61 3.33
N TYR A 81 68.16 -21.26 2.58
CA TYR A 81 67.37 -20.71 1.50
C TYR A 81 65.88 -20.71 1.93
N LYS A 82 65.34 -19.52 2.12
CA LYS A 82 63.98 -19.31 2.54
C LYS A 82 63.11 -18.92 1.34
N LYS A 83 62.02 -19.65 1.12
CA LYS A 83 61.12 -19.47 -0.03
C LYS A 83 59.66 -19.57 0.37
N SER A 84 58.78 -18.91 -0.45
CA SER A 84 57.35 -19.14 -0.42
C SER A 84 57.01 -20.52 -1.00
N SER A 85 56.17 -21.28 -0.32
CA SER A 85 55.76 -22.60 -0.82
C SER A 85 54.81 -22.51 -2.01
N GLY A 86 54.02 -21.45 -2.09
CA GLY A 86 53.05 -21.24 -3.18
C GLY A 86 53.65 -20.71 -4.46
N THR A 87 54.62 -19.77 -4.36
CA THR A 87 55.19 -19.05 -5.52
C THR A 87 56.63 -19.40 -5.77
N ASN A 88 57.29 -20.11 -4.84
CA ASN A 88 58.75 -20.38 -4.86
C ASN A 88 59.63 -19.14 -4.85
N GLU A 89 59.06 -17.96 -4.57
CA GLU A 89 59.80 -16.70 -4.43
C GLU A 89 60.66 -16.69 -3.17
N ALA A 90 61.79 -15.98 -3.25
CA ALA A 90 62.70 -15.82 -2.12
C ALA A 90 62.07 -14.93 -1.02
N LEU A 91 62.19 -15.34 0.24
CA LEU A 91 61.62 -14.64 1.38
C LEU A 91 62.70 -14.02 2.26
N LYS A 92 62.65 -12.69 2.38
CA LYS A 92 63.50 -11.86 3.25
C LYS A 92 62.98 -11.85 4.69
N GLY A 93 63.88 -11.73 5.66
CA GLY A 93 63.56 -11.42 7.05
C GLY A 93 63.42 -12.61 7.98
N ALA A 94 63.54 -13.84 7.48
CA ALA A 94 63.52 -15.04 8.32
C ALA A 94 64.77 -15.14 9.18
N ILE A 95 64.63 -15.54 10.45
CA ILE A 95 65.72 -15.77 11.38
C ILE A 95 65.61 -17.21 11.89
N PHE A 96 66.77 -17.91 11.90
CA PHE A 96 66.89 -19.24 12.39
C PHE A 96 67.83 -19.27 13.60
N THR A 97 67.51 -20.05 14.61
CA THR A 97 68.38 -20.31 15.75
C THR A 97 68.92 -21.71 15.64
N VAL A 98 70.27 -21.83 15.77
CA VAL A 98 71.00 -23.08 15.75
C VAL A 98 71.26 -23.53 17.19
N TYR A 99 70.84 -24.75 17.49
CA TYR A 99 71.08 -25.40 18.78
C TYR A 99 71.95 -26.63 18.60
N ASP A 100 72.78 -26.94 19.56
CA ASP A 100 73.45 -28.21 19.65
C ASP A 100 72.46 -29.34 20.05
N MET A 101 72.93 -30.60 20.09
CA MET A 101 72.07 -31.74 20.45
C MET A 101 71.73 -31.79 21.94
N SER A 102 72.35 -30.96 22.77
CA SER A 102 71.98 -30.78 24.17
C SER A 102 70.88 -29.75 24.38
N GLY A 103 70.57 -28.97 23.33
CA GLY A 103 69.60 -27.88 23.37
C GLY A 103 70.20 -26.51 23.68
N ALA A 104 71.54 -26.37 23.78
CA ALA A 104 72.18 -25.09 23.99
C ALA A 104 72.24 -24.30 22.67
N LYS A 105 71.93 -23.02 22.71
CA LYS A 105 72.02 -22.08 21.55
C LYS A 105 73.47 -21.89 21.15
N VAL A 106 73.76 -22.17 19.89
CA VAL A 106 75.09 -22.05 19.30
C VAL A 106 75.23 -20.73 18.54
N THR A 107 74.32 -20.40 17.62
CA THR A 107 74.35 -19.20 16.82
C THR A 107 72.96 -18.89 16.28
N THR A 108 72.85 -17.78 15.56
CA THR A 108 71.67 -17.42 14.76
C THR A 108 72.07 -17.24 13.28
N ILE A 109 71.15 -17.59 12.39
CA ILE A 109 71.28 -17.41 10.94
C ILE A 109 70.20 -16.41 10.50
N GLY A 110 70.59 -15.36 9.79
CA GLY A 110 69.65 -14.37 9.31
C GLY A 110 69.83 -12.98 9.94
N PRO A 111 68.86 -12.05 9.63
CA PRO A 111 67.71 -12.25 8.75
C PRO A 111 68.11 -12.62 7.32
N THR A 112 67.28 -13.44 6.62
CA THR A 112 67.44 -13.73 5.20
C THR A 112 67.36 -12.47 4.38
N ASN A 113 68.19 -12.32 3.34
CA ASN A 113 68.25 -11.21 2.43
C ASN A 113 67.15 -11.29 1.33
N ASP A 114 67.17 -10.35 0.38
CA ASP A 114 66.21 -10.27 -0.75
C ASP A 114 66.25 -11.50 -1.68
N ARG A 115 67.32 -12.35 -1.57
CA ARG A 115 67.41 -13.62 -2.29
C ARG A 115 66.98 -14.82 -1.43
N GLY A 116 66.36 -14.54 -0.24
CA GLY A 116 65.99 -15.59 0.72
C GLY A 116 67.16 -16.29 1.38
N TYR A 117 68.38 -15.75 1.27
CA TYR A 117 69.62 -16.38 1.70
C TYR A 117 70.15 -15.80 2.99
N ALA A 118 70.59 -16.71 3.87
CA ALA A 118 71.40 -16.38 5.04
C ALA A 118 72.41 -17.48 5.35
N LYS A 119 73.50 -17.14 6.03
CA LYS A 119 74.55 -18.06 6.40
C LYS A 119 74.99 -17.82 7.84
N SER A 120 75.29 -18.88 8.56
CA SER A 120 75.81 -18.81 9.92
C SER A 120 77.26 -18.25 9.95
N ALA A 121 77.68 -17.78 11.09
CA ALA A 121 79.08 -17.70 11.41
C ALA A 121 79.70 -19.11 11.41
N ASP A 122 81.04 -19.19 11.46
CA ASP A 122 81.75 -20.46 11.59
C ASP A 122 81.43 -21.11 12.92
N ILE A 123 80.94 -22.35 12.89
CA ILE A 123 80.62 -23.17 14.05
C ILE A 123 81.43 -24.46 14.02
N PRO A 124 81.75 -25.08 15.18
CA PRO A 124 82.46 -26.33 15.21
C PRO A 124 81.76 -27.43 14.44
N TYR A 125 82.49 -28.38 13.90
CA TYR A 125 81.91 -29.61 13.32
C TYR A 125 81.05 -30.34 14.37
N GLY A 126 79.90 -30.81 13.95
CA GLY A 126 78.95 -31.48 14.82
C GLY A 126 77.54 -31.59 14.23
N SER A 127 76.66 -32.20 14.95
CA SER A 127 75.24 -32.27 14.60
C SER A 127 74.46 -31.15 15.32
N TYR A 128 73.60 -30.49 14.56
CA TYR A 128 72.87 -29.31 15.00
C TYR A 128 71.39 -29.45 14.68
N ARG A 129 70.60 -28.70 15.46
CA ARG A 129 69.17 -28.51 15.24
C ARG A 129 68.98 -27.03 14.84
N VAL A 130 68.52 -26.81 13.62
CA VAL A 130 68.21 -25.47 13.08
C VAL A 130 66.69 -25.26 13.19
N VAL A 131 66.29 -24.22 13.87
CA VAL A 131 64.85 -23.89 14.11
C VAL A 131 64.57 -22.49 13.55
N GLU A 132 63.51 -22.38 12.72
CA GLU A 132 63.00 -21.07 12.31
C GLU A 132 62.32 -20.38 13.51
N THR A 133 62.87 -19.27 13.97
CA THR A 133 62.39 -18.57 15.17
C THR A 133 61.73 -17.22 14.88
N THR A 134 61.96 -16.67 13.68
CA THR A 134 61.26 -15.47 13.18
C THR A 134 60.85 -15.73 11.73
N PHE A 135 59.55 -15.56 11.47
CA PHE A 135 58.98 -15.75 10.15
C PHE A 135 59.04 -14.44 9.35
N PRO A 136 59.12 -14.46 8.02
CA PRO A 136 58.93 -13.28 7.18
C PRO A 136 57.57 -12.63 7.43
N PHE A 137 57.49 -11.31 7.23
CA PHE A 137 56.27 -10.53 7.41
C PHE A 137 55.13 -11.10 6.54
N ASN A 138 53.95 -11.32 7.16
CA ASN A 138 52.73 -11.93 6.56
C ASN A 138 52.90 -13.37 6.11
N TYR A 139 53.94 -14.10 6.59
CA TYR A 139 54.12 -15.51 6.33
C TYR A 139 54.03 -16.34 7.62
N GLU A 140 53.64 -17.58 7.47
CA GLU A 140 53.58 -18.60 8.53
C GLU A 140 54.30 -19.89 8.04
N PRO A 141 54.73 -20.75 8.93
CA PRO A 141 55.34 -22.02 8.55
C PRO A 141 54.44 -22.87 7.63
N ASP A 142 55.08 -23.47 6.62
CA ASP A 142 54.44 -24.48 5.80
C ASP A 142 55.16 -25.81 5.97
N GLY A 143 54.71 -26.60 6.92
CA GLY A 143 55.28 -27.90 7.28
C GLY A 143 56.44 -27.79 8.26
N GLN A 144 57.66 -28.16 7.86
CA GLN A 144 58.82 -28.33 8.73
C GLN A 144 59.41 -26.98 9.18
N THR A 145 59.53 -26.76 10.51
CA THR A 145 60.17 -25.59 11.13
C THR A 145 61.49 -25.89 11.82
N GLU A 146 61.91 -27.14 11.83
CA GLU A 146 63.11 -27.63 12.47
C GLU A 146 63.84 -28.63 11.58
N TRP A 147 65.15 -28.46 11.37
CA TRP A 147 66.04 -29.30 10.57
C TRP A 147 67.19 -29.82 11.40
N LYS A 148 67.50 -31.10 11.29
CA LYS A 148 68.74 -31.67 11.80
C LYS A 148 69.78 -31.68 10.70
N VAL A 149 70.93 -31.06 10.95
CA VAL A 149 72.04 -31.01 10.02
C VAL A 149 73.32 -31.46 10.68
N THR A 150 74.22 -32.06 9.92
CA THR A 150 75.52 -32.46 10.42
C THR A 150 76.58 -31.82 9.53
N ILE A 151 77.59 -31.20 10.17
CA ILE A 151 78.76 -30.62 9.54
C ILE A 151 79.94 -31.45 9.99
N ASP A 152 80.58 -32.12 9.09
CA ASP A 152 81.78 -32.91 9.33
C ASP A 152 82.58 -33.11 8.03
N THR A 153 83.69 -33.80 8.13
CA THR A 153 84.54 -34.11 6.95
C THR A 153 83.88 -35.13 6.02
N ALA A 154 83.01 -36.03 6.52
CA ALA A 154 82.34 -37.05 5.74
C ALA A 154 81.16 -36.52 4.93
N HIS A 155 80.46 -35.53 5.44
CA HIS A 155 79.31 -34.93 4.78
C HIS A 155 79.65 -33.65 4.02
N CYS A 156 79.89 -32.55 4.70
CA CYS A 156 80.33 -31.28 4.12
C CYS A 156 80.67 -30.26 5.20
N SER A 157 81.49 -29.25 4.86
CA SER A 157 81.76 -28.09 5.73
C SER A 157 80.70 -27.00 5.62
N LEU A 158 79.73 -27.13 4.71
CA LEU A 158 78.61 -26.24 4.48
C LEU A 158 77.32 -27.04 4.36
N ALA A 159 76.48 -27.03 5.39
CA ALA A 159 75.16 -27.68 5.36
C ALA A 159 74.11 -26.69 4.84
N THR A 160 73.21 -27.16 3.97
CA THR A 160 72.13 -26.36 3.36
C THR A 160 70.78 -26.75 3.93
N VAL A 161 70.01 -25.75 4.34
CA VAL A 161 68.61 -25.87 4.76
C VAL A 161 67.73 -25.14 3.74
N ASN A 162 66.73 -25.85 3.21
CA ASN A 162 65.64 -25.28 2.40
C ASN A 162 64.42 -25.19 3.27
N ALA A 163 63.97 -23.96 3.56
CA ALA A 163 62.83 -23.66 4.41
C ALA A 163 61.69 -22.97 3.62
N TYR A 164 60.45 -23.39 3.86
CA TYR A 164 59.29 -22.85 3.15
C TYR A 164 58.31 -22.29 4.12
N ASN A 165 57.68 -21.12 3.72
CA ASN A 165 56.55 -20.55 4.41
C ASN A 165 55.44 -20.23 3.41
N ARG A 166 54.22 -20.23 3.86
CA ARG A 166 53.05 -19.79 3.08
C ARG A 166 52.55 -18.45 3.56
N LEU A 167 51.89 -17.70 2.67
CA LEU A 167 51.22 -16.46 3.03
C LEU A 167 50.13 -16.75 4.07
N LYS A 168 50.07 -15.90 5.09
CA LYS A 168 48.93 -15.87 6.03
C LYS A 168 47.70 -15.43 5.30
N LYS A 169 46.55 -16.01 5.69
CA LYS A 169 45.24 -15.73 5.15
C LYS A 169 44.24 -15.55 6.25
N GLY A 170 43.25 -14.75 5.96
CA GLY A 170 42.12 -14.51 6.81
C GLY A 170 40.82 -14.47 6.02
N HIS A 171 39.79 -13.95 6.63
CA HIS A 171 38.46 -13.89 6.05
C HIS A 171 37.80 -12.54 6.31
N ILE A 172 36.83 -12.22 5.47
CA ILE A 172 35.87 -11.14 5.67
C ILE A 172 34.49 -11.78 5.74
N GLU A 173 33.72 -11.43 6.76
CA GLU A 173 32.32 -11.81 6.87
C GLU A 173 31.45 -10.57 6.91
N VAL A 174 30.21 -10.72 6.44
CA VAL A 174 29.21 -9.66 6.37
C VAL A 174 27.96 -10.13 7.11
N LEU A 175 27.43 -9.23 7.93
CA LEU A 175 26.11 -9.31 8.53
C LEU A 175 25.25 -8.22 7.88
N LYS A 176 24.26 -8.63 7.10
CA LYS A 176 23.41 -7.75 6.30
C LYS A 176 22.04 -7.60 6.91
N SER A 177 21.60 -6.35 7.15
CA SER A 177 20.33 -6.06 7.80
C SER A 177 19.55 -4.93 7.13
N ASP A 178 18.26 -4.86 7.43
CA ASP A 178 17.36 -3.74 7.15
C ASP A 178 17.64 -2.63 8.15
N ALA A 179 17.94 -1.44 7.69
CA ALA A 179 18.30 -0.29 8.52
C ALA A 179 17.17 0.19 9.45
N GLU A 180 15.91 -0.11 9.11
CA GLU A 180 14.75 0.35 9.88
C GLU A 180 14.26 -0.69 10.88
N SER A 181 14.22 -1.96 10.49
CA SER A 181 13.70 -3.04 11.33
C SER A 181 14.78 -3.87 12.01
N GLY A 182 16.04 -3.79 11.55
CA GLY A 182 17.13 -4.67 11.98
C GLY A 182 17.00 -6.12 11.50
N LYS A 183 16.04 -6.41 10.63
CA LYS A 183 15.81 -7.76 10.10
C LYS A 183 16.93 -8.15 9.14
N ASP A 184 17.38 -9.40 9.22
CA ASP A 184 18.39 -9.96 8.35
C ASP A 184 17.98 -9.94 6.88
N LEU A 185 18.91 -9.61 5.98
CA LEU A 185 18.68 -9.51 4.54
C LEU A 185 19.49 -10.52 3.76
N SER A 186 18.81 -11.35 2.99
CA SER A 186 19.43 -12.31 2.06
C SER A 186 19.64 -11.72 0.67
N GLY A 187 20.58 -12.29 -0.09
CA GLY A 187 20.79 -11.99 -1.50
C GLY A 187 21.72 -10.82 -1.81
N ALA A 188 22.36 -10.21 -0.80
CA ALA A 188 23.42 -9.23 -1.01
C ALA A 188 24.71 -9.89 -1.46
N GLU A 189 25.45 -9.27 -2.39
CA GLU A 189 26.76 -9.72 -2.81
C GLU A 189 27.77 -8.56 -2.69
N PHE A 190 28.99 -8.92 -2.29
CA PHE A 190 30.09 -7.98 -2.09
C PHE A 190 31.31 -8.44 -2.86
N THR A 191 32.03 -7.50 -3.45
CA THR A 191 33.30 -7.78 -4.10
C THR A 191 34.42 -7.13 -3.33
N VAL A 192 35.47 -7.90 -3.07
CA VAL A 192 36.71 -7.46 -2.41
C VAL A 192 37.71 -7.09 -3.46
N TYR A 193 38.22 -5.86 -3.40
CA TYR A 193 39.24 -5.32 -4.29
C TYR A 193 40.53 -5.03 -3.51
N ASP A 194 41.66 -5.18 -4.15
CA ASP A 194 42.91 -4.61 -3.64
C ASP A 194 42.96 -3.09 -3.84
N LEU A 195 44.04 -2.45 -3.36
CA LEU A 195 44.19 -0.98 -3.51
C LEU A 195 44.49 -0.55 -4.95
N ALA A 196 44.84 -1.47 -5.85
CA ALA A 196 44.99 -1.22 -7.28
C ALA A 196 43.67 -1.34 -8.04
N GLY A 197 42.64 -1.83 -7.40
CA GLY A 197 41.31 -2.02 -7.98
C GLY A 197 41.07 -3.38 -8.64
N GLU A 198 41.98 -4.35 -8.42
CA GLU A 198 41.83 -5.71 -8.92
C GLU A 198 40.89 -6.51 -8.00
N GLU A 199 40.01 -7.30 -8.60
CA GLU A 199 39.08 -8.18 -7.86
C GLU A 199 39.82 -9.35 -7.23
N ILE A 200 39.67 -9.52 -5.92
CA ILE A 200 40.34 -10.54 -5.14
C ILE A 200 39.38 -11.68 -4.77
N ALA A 201 38.12 -11.34 -4.39
CA ALA A 201 37.13 -12.32 -3.96
C ALA A 201 35.71 -11.75 -4.04
N VAL A 202 34.73 -12.65 -4.11
CA VAL A 202 33.32 -12.32 -3.95
C VAL A 202 32.81 -12.93 -2.65
N ILE A 203 32.03 -12.16 -1.90
CA ILE A 203 31.37 -12.57 -0.66
C ILE A 203 29.86 -12.57 -0.91
N GLY A 204 29.20 -13.66 -0.65
CA GLY A 204 27.75 -13.81 -0.83
C GLY A 204 27.35 -14.80 -1.91
N PRO A 205 26.06 -14.84 -2.25
CA PRO A 205 24.99 -14.02 -1.68
C PRO A 205 24.80 -14.28 -0.18
N THR A 206 24.36 -13.24 0.59
CA THR A 206 23.99 -13.43 1.99
C THR A 206 22.83 -14.42 2.12
N ASP A 207 22.88 -15.23 3.16
CA ASP A 207 21.88 -16.24 3.46
C ASP A 207 20.62 -15.63 4.15
N LYS A 208 19.70 -16.49 4.58
CA LYS A 208 18.47 -16.08 5.28
C LYS A 208 18.71 -15.38 6.64
N ASN A 209 19.91 -15.51 7.21
CA ASN A 209 20.33 -14.84 8.43
C ASN A 209 21.19 -13.60 8.12
N GLY A 210 21.18 -13.10 6.91
CA GLY A 210 21.98 -11.95 6.46
C GLY A 210 23.47 -12.23 6.40
N TYR A 211 23.93 -13.46 6.56
CA TYR A 211 25.34 -13.83 6.71
C TYR A 211 25.97 -14.26 5.39
N ALA A 212 27.17 -13.76 5.15
CA ALA A 212 28.06 -14.29 4.12
C ALA A 212 29.52 -14.17 4.57
N LYS A 213 30.37 -15.07 4.06
CA LYS A 213 31.80 -15.11 4.38
C LYS A 213 32.63 -15.35 3.13
N SER A 214 33.79 -14.66 3.04
CA SER A 214 34.74 -14.89 1.96
C SER A 214 35.42 -16.24 2.04
N GLY A 215 35.99 -16.69 0.93
CA GLY A 215 37.09 -17.64 0.94
C GLY A 215 38.30 -17.05 1.70
N GLU A 216 39.39 -17.80 1.72
CA GLU A 216 40.66 -17.32 2.29
C GLU A 216 41.24 -16.16 1.46
N ILE A 217 41.53 -15.04 2.10
CA ILE A 217 42.15 -13.85 1.52
C ILE A 217 43.50 -13.61 2.18
N ILE A 218 44.56 -13.34 1.39
CA ILE A 218 45.89 -13.05 1.89
C ILE A 218 45.84 -11.80 2.80
N TYR A 219 46.68 -11.75 3.83
CA TYR A 219 46.80 -10.57 4.67
C TYR A 219 47.21 -9.33 3.84
N GLY A 220 46.47 -8.26 4.03
CA GLY A 220 46.62 -7.02 3.29
C GLY A 220 45.50 -6.02 3.54
N ASP A 221 45.56 -4.91 2.79
CA ASP A 221 44.55 -3.87 2.78
C ASP A 221 43.62 -4.04 1.57
N TYR A 222 42.34 -3.92 1.81
CA TYR A 222 41.32 -4.18 0.82
C TYR A 222 40.19 -3.14 0.88
N ILE A 223 39.45 -3.05 -0.22
CA ILE A 223 38.21 -2.31 -0.33
C ILE A 223 37.10 -3.31 -0.62
N VAL A 224 36.13 -3.42 0.28
CA VAL A 224 34.91 -4.21 0.09
C VAL A 224 33.82 -3.31 -0.48
N LYS A 225 33.16 -3.70 -1.55
CA LYS A 225 32.02 -2.97 -2.14
C LYS A 225 30.80 -3.85 -2.20
N GLU A 226 29.63 -3.31 -1.86
CA GLU A 226 28.35 -3.95 -2.14
C GLU A 226 28.07 -3.86 -3.64
N THR A 227 28.14 -4.96 -4.35
CA THR A 227 27.98 -5.04 -5.81
C THR A 227 26.57 -5.48 -6.21
N LYS A 228 25.84 -6.09 -5.30
CA LYS A 228 24.44 -6.44 -5.49
C LYS A 228 23.66 -6.21 -4.19
N VAL A 229 22.70 -5.34 -4.28
CA VAL A 229 21.81 -4.98 -3.17
C VAL A 229 20.66 -5.98 -3.09
N PRO A 230 20.17 -6.36 -1.90
CA PRO A 230 18.95 -7.14 -1.75
C PRO A 230 17.77 -6.50 -2.49
N VAL A 231 16.87 -7.33 -3.00
CA VAL A 231 15.68 -6.86 -3.72
C VAL A 231 14.86 -5.94 -2.81
N ASN A 232 14.33 -4.84 -3.37
CA ASN A 232 13.52 -3.83 -2.69
C ASN A 232 14.29 -2.92 -1.72
N TYR A 233 15.63 -2.97 -1.71
CA TYR A 233 16.48 -2.14 -0.88
C TYR A 233 17.39 -1.24 -1.73
N GLN A 234 18.01 -0.28 -1.10
CA GLN A 234 19.05 0.59 -1.65
C GLN A 234 20.21 0.71 -0.66
N PRO A 235 21.44 1.00 -1.13
CA PRO A 235 22.57 1.19 -0.23
C PRO A 235 22.33 2.36 0.73
N ASP A 236 22.90 2.28 1.92
CA ASP A 236 22.98 3.41 2.85
C ASP A 236 24.31 4.12 2.62
N GLY A 237 24.30 5.20 1.86
CA GLY A 237 25.49 5.99 1.52
C GLY A 237 26.43 5.30 0.53
N ASP A 238 27.75 5.51 0.71
CA ASP A 238 28.80 4.89 -0.10
C ASP A 238 28.94 3.41 0.27
N ALA A 239 28.49 2.53 -0.60
CA ALA A 239 28.49 1.07 -0.38
C ALA A 239 29.92 0.47 -0.50
N GLN A 240 30.89 1.05 0.23
CA GLN A 240 32.28 0.56 0.26
C GLN A 240 32.96 0.76 1.61
N TRP A 241 33.80 -0.23 2.00
CA TRP A 241 34.49 -0.28 3.28
C TRP A 241 35.96 -0.62 3.08
N LYS A 242 36.85 0.13 3.74
CA LYS A 242 38.28 -0.20 3.79
C LYS A 242 38.54 -1.12 4.95
N VAL A 243 39.21 -2.23 4.73
CA VAL A 243 39.52 -3.25 5.72
C VAL A 243 40.98 -3.67 5.63
N THR A 244 41.55 -4.09 6.76
CA THR A 244 42.91 -4.62 6.85
C THR A 244 42.87 -5.98 7.52
N ILE A 245 43.30 -7.01 6.81
CA ILE A 245 43.45 -8.36 7.36
C ILE A 245 44.88 -8.53 7.82
N ASN A 246 45.12 -8.85 9.10
CA ASN A 246 46.43 -9.01 9.69
C ASN A 246 46.39 -9.96 10.90
N ASP A 247 47.57 -10.11 11.61
CA ASP A 247 47.64 -10.99 12.81
C ASP A 247 46.70 -10.59 13.94
N ASN A 248 46.34 -9.31 14.07
CA ASN A 248 45.41 -8.81 15.09
C ASN A 248 43.94 -8.96 14.67
N SER A 249 43.69 -9.03 13.38
CA SER A 249 42.36 -9.09 12.77
C SER A 249 42.35 -10.06 11.58
N PRO A 250 42.49 -11.38 11.84
CA PRO A 250 42.48 -12.39 10.79
C PRO A 250 41.06 -12.65 10.25
N LEU A 251 40.03 -12.21 10.96
CA LEU A 251 38.63 -12.19 10.59
C LEU A 251 38.11 -10.76 10.73
N ILE A 252 37.59 -10.21 9.66
CA ILE A 252 36.93 -8.92 9.64
C ILE A 252 35.42 -9.16 9.56
N THR A 253 34.66 -8.57 10.47
CA THR A 253 33.18 -8.56 10.43
C THR A 253 32.69 -7.19 10.00
N LEU A 254 31.84 -7.15 8.97
CA LEU A 254 31.19 -5.94 8.49
C LEU A 254 29.70 -6.02 8.77
N ASP A 255 29.20 -5.15 9.65
CA ASP A 255 27.78 -4.94 9.90
C ASP A 255 27.28 -3.88 8.92
N ILE A 256 26.44 -4.31 7.97
CA ILE A 256 26.00 -3.47 6.85
C ILE A 256 24.47 -3.48 6.79
N ALA A 257 23.89 -2.28 6.86
CA ALA A 257 22.46 -2.11 6.69
C ALA A 257 22.12 -1.52 5.33
N ASN A 258 20.95 -1.84 4.79
CA ASN A 258 20.39 -1.18 3.60
C ASN A 258 19.07 -0.49 3.93
N LEU A 259 18.83 0.61 3.22
CA LEU A 259 17.62 1.40 3.33
C LEU A 259 16.50 0.78 2.50
N ARG A 260 15.28 0.86 3.00
CA ARG A 260 14.08 0.48 2.26
C ARG A 260 13.80 1.44 1.11
N GLN A 261 13.13 0.95 0.10
CA GLN A 261 12.65 1.73 -1.03
C GLN A 261 11.26 2.28 -0.74
N TYR A 262 11.04 3.54 -1.06
CA TYR A 262 9.77 4.26 -0.86
C TYR A 262 9.35 4.96 -2.15
N GLY A 263 8.04 5.10 -2.31
CA GLY A 263 7.42 5.96 -3.31
C GLY A 263 6.53 7.00 -2.66
N MET A 264 5.72 7.65 -3.47
CA MET A 264 4.75 8.65 -3.06
C MET A 264 3.40 8.35 -3.72
N VAL A 265 2.29 8.58 -3.00
CA VAL A 265 0.95 8.55 -3.58
C VAL A 265 0.35 9.94 -3.54
N LYS A 266 -0.17 10.39 -4.67
CA LYS A 266 -0.81 11.70 -4.81
C LYS A 266 -2.24 11.50 -5.29
N VAL A 267 -3.17 12.03 -4.53
CA VAL A 267 -4.59 12.10 -4.90
C VAL A 267 -4.89 13.45 -5.50
N ARG A 268 -5.63 13.43 -6.61
CA ARG A 268 -6.28 14.62 -7.17
C ARG A 268 -7.78 14.46 -7.04
N LYS A 269 -8.35 15.34 -6.23
CA LYS A 269 -9.77 15.38 -5.94
C LYS A 269 -10.47 16.47 -6.75
N THR A 270 -11.60 16.10 -7.35
CA THR A 270 -12.58 17.02 -7.93
C THR A 270 -13.95 16.77 -7.31
N ALA A 271 -14.84 17.75 -7.38
CA ALA A 271 -16.22 17.64 -6.95
C ALA A 271 -17.11 18.54 -7.82
N GLU A 272 -18.32 18.13 -8.11
CA GLU A 272 -19.28 18.91 -8.94
C GLU A 272 -19.61 20.27 -8.34
N ASP A 273 -19.60 20.41 -7.02
CA ASP A 273 -19.84 21.67 -6.30
C ASP A 273 -18.55 22.46 -5.99
N GLY A 274 -17.39 21.95 -6.43
CA GLY A 274 -16.08 22.56 -6.21
C GLY A 274 -15.53 22.42 -4.79
N LEU A 275 -16.20 21.71 -3.88
CA LEU A 275 -15.76 21.55 -2.49
C LEU A 275 -14.79 20.36 -2.39
N VAL A 276 -13.50 20.66 -2.48
CA VAL A 276 -12.42 19.66 -2.55
C VAL A 276 -11.47 19.67 -1.36
N GLU A 277 -11.55 20.66 -0.48
CA GLU A 277 -10.68 20.81 0.69
C GLU A 277 -11.19 20.02 1.89
N GLY A 278 -10.26 19.47 2.69
CA GLY A 278 -10.57 18.80 3.95
C GLY A 278 -11.10 17.37 3.83
N LEU A 279 -11.06 16.77 2.64
CA LEU A 279 -11.48 15.39 2.43
C LEU A 279 -10.33 14.44 2.77
N THR A 280 -10.63 13.41 3.55
CA THR A 280 -9.65 12.45 4.04
C THR A 280 -9.58 11.24 3.12
N PHE A 281 -8.36 10.86 2.78
CA PHE A 281 -8.05 9.62 2.05
C PHE A 281 -7.29 8.67 2.97
N ARG A 282 -7.55 7.37 2.83
CA ARG A 282 -6.85 6.32 3.55
C ARG A 282 -6.22 5.35 2.56
N LEU A 283 -4.95 5.04 2.83
CA LEU A 283 -4.16 4.07 2.09
C LEU A 283 -3.87 2.89 3.02
N THR A 284 -4.33 1.71 2.66
CA THR A 284 -4.11 0.48 3.43
C THR A 284 -3.56 -0.63 2.56
N GLY A 285 -2.86 -1.59 3.15
CA GLY A 285 -2.34 -2.75 2.44
C GLY A 285 -1.14 -3.36 3.13
N THR A 286 -0.39 -4.17 2.38
CA THR A 286 0.83 -4.80 2.86
C THR A 286 2.00 -4.40 1.96
N SER A 287 3.08 -3.93 2.56
CA SER A 287 4.30 -3.58 1.83
C SER A 287 5.08 -4.81 1.36
N GLU A 288 6.01 -4.61 0.43
CA GLU A 288 6.96 -5.66 0.01
C GLU A 288 7.86 -6.16 1.18
N TYR A 289 7.89 -5.43 2.29
CA TYR A 289 8.60 -5.84 3.52
C TYR A 289 7.74 -6.71 4.44
N GLY A 290 6.48 -7.00 4.06
CA GLY A 290 5.53 -7.80 4.83
C GLY A 290 4.90 -7.06 6.01
N GLU A 291 4.98 -5.73 6.02
CA GLU A 291 4.40 -4.89 7.07
C GLU A 291 3.06 -4.30 6.61
N SER A 292 2.13 -4.22 7.55
CA SER A 292 0.85 -3.55 7.32
C SER A 292 1.07 -2.04 7.22
N VAL A 293 0.53 -1.44 6.18
CA VAL A 293 0.52 0.00 5.95
C VAL A 293 -0.90 0.52 6.15
N ASP A 294 -1.04 1.56 6.96
CA ASP A 294 -2.30 2.27 7.22
C ASP A 294 -1.96 3.75 7.40
N MET A 295 -2.21 4.52 6.35
CA MET A 295 -1.87 5.94 6.29
C MET A 295 -3.08 6.76 5.88
N THR A 296 -3.16 7.99 6.37
CA THR A 296 -4.19 8.96 5.97
C THR A 296 -3.56 10.25 5.45
N ALA A 297 -4.25 10.88 4.50
CA ALA A 297 -3.88 12.18 3.98
C ALA A 297 -5.15 13.01 3.71
N VAL A 298 -5.06 14.32 3.88
CA VAL A 298 -6.19 15.24 3.74
C VAL A 298 -5.95 16.16 2.55
N THR A 299 -7.00 16.42 1.78
CA THR A 299 -6.92 17.33 0.64
C THR A 299 -6.78 18.79 1.06
N ASN A 300 -5.93 19.51 0.37
CA ASN A 300 -5.77 20.96 0.50
C ASN A 300 -6.80 21.72 -0.36
N ALA A 301 -6.72 23.05 -0.36
CA ALA A 301 -7.64 23.95 -1.08
C ALA A 301 -7.69 23.73 -2.62
N VAL A 302 -6.69 23.07 -3.20
CA VAL A 302 -6.69 22.72 -4.63
C VAL A 302 -7.03 21.25 -4.88
N GLY A 303 -7.56 20.55 -3.88
CA GLY A 303 -8.00 19.17 -3.97
C GLY A 303 -6.85 18.15 -4.08
N THR A 304 -5.68 18.44 -3.50
CA THR A 304 -4.54 17.52 -3.51
C THR A 304 -4.28 16.96 -2.13
N ALA A 305 -4.24 15.62 -1.99
CA ALA A 305 -3.71 14.91 -0.83
C ALA A 305 -2.45 14.13 -1.21
N VAL A 306 -1.46 14.06 -0.31
CA VAL A 306 -0.17 13.42 -0.57
C VAL A 306 0.18 12.49 0.58
N PHE A 307 0.51 11.25 0.25
CA PHE A 307 1.13 10.29 1.13
C PHE A 307 2.62 10.23 0.79
N GLU A 308 3.44 10.75 1.68
CA GLU A 308 4.89 10.76 1.53
C GLU A 308 5.50 9.49 2.14
N ARG A 309 6.65 9.04 1.60
CA ARG A 309 7.36 7.87 2.11
C ARG A 309 6.47 6.63 2.27
N VAL A 310 5.69 6.31 1.24
CA VAL A 310 4.93 5.05 1.22
C VAL A 310 5.90 3.92 0.87
N PRO A 311 6.02 2.86 1.69
CA PRO A 311 6.81 1.69 1.34
C PRO A 311 6.38 1.12 -0.02
N ILE A 312 7.30 0.61 -0.81
CA ILE A 312 6.93 -0.04 -2.08
C ILE A 312 6.02 -1.24 -1.84
N GLY A 313 5.09 -1.47 -2.77
CA GLY A 313 4.14 -2.57 -2.70
C GLY A 313 3.18 -2.58 -3.88
N THR A 314 2.58 -3.74 -4.15
CA THR A 314 1.69 -3.95 -5.30
C THR A 314 0.22 -4.08 -4.90
N ASP A 315 -0.06 -4.17 -3.61
CA ASP A 315 -1.39 -4.53 -3.09
C ASP A 315 -1.91 -3.50 -2.07
N TYR A 316 -1.95 -2.25 -2.51
CA TYR A 316 -2.51 -1.17 -1.74
C TYR A 316 -3.92 -0.82 -2.19
N THR A 317 -4.76 -0.48 -1.21
CA THR A 317 -6.12 0.00 -1.39
C THR A 317 -6.19 1.46 -0.97
N LEU A 318 -6.65 2.32 -1.88
CA LEU A 318 -6.84 3.76 -1.65
C LEU A 318 -8.33 4.08 -1.68
N SER A 319 -8.86 4.67 -0.60
CA SER A 319 -10.27 5.03 -0.43
C SER A 319 -10.43 6.47 0.08
N GLU A 320 -11.56 7.08 -0.25
CA GLU A 320 -12.01 8.30 0.41
C GLU A 320 -12.75 7.91 1.68
N GLU A 321 -12.35 8.48 2.82
CA GLU A 321 -12.98 8.26 4.12
C GLU A 321 -13.99 9.38 4.41
N ASN A 322 -15.08 9.03 5.07
CA ASN A 322 -16.09 9.99 5.53
C ASN A 322 -16.61 10.90 4.39
N THR A 323 -16.82 10.31 3.20
CA THR A 323 -17.45 11.02 2.08
C THR A 323 -18.75 11.68 2.55
N PRO A 324 -18.91 13.00 2.41
CA PRO A 324 -20.14 13.69 2.80
C PRO A 324 -21.38 13.06 2.14
N GLU A 325 -22.47 12.91 2.88
CA GLU A 325 -23.68 12.19 2.47
C GLU A 325 -24.30 12.69 1.15
N ARG A 326 -24.04 13.94 0.78
CA ARG A 326 -24.51 14.54 -0.49
C ARG A 326 -23.85 13.94 -1.74
N TYR A 327 -22.72 13.22 -1.59
CA TYR A 327 -22.04 12.60 -2.71
C TYR A 327 -22.28 11.09 -2.78
N VAL A 328 -22.15 10.56 -3.98
CA VAL A 328 -21.99 9.12 -4.19
C VAL A 328 -20.63 8.73 -3.64
N ILE A 329 -20.56 7.66 -2.87
CA ILE A 329 -19.29 7.15 -2.33
C ILE A 329 -18.41 6.72 -3.50
N PRO A 330 -17.21 7.31 -3.68
CA PRO A 330 -16.31 6.93 -4.75
C PRO A 330 -15.83 5.49 -4.60
N GLU A 331 -15.60 4.82 -5.73
CA GLU A 331 -15.06 3.48 -5.72
C GLU A 331 -13.63 3.45 -5.16
N VAL A 332 -13.35 2.42 -4.40
CA VAL A 332 -12.03 2.11 -3.87
C VAL A 332 -11.09 1.75 -5.02
N GLN A 333 -9.86 2.26 -5.00
CA GLN A 333 -8.88 2.01 -6.04
C GLN A 333 -7.72 1.15 -5.54
N ASN A 334 -7.42 0.08 -6.25
CA ASN A 334 -6.20 -0.69 -6.02
C ASN A 334 -5.04 -0.03 -6.73
N ILE A 335 -3.93 0.11 -6.03
CA ILE A 335 -2.73 0.78 -6.55
C ILE A 335 -1.46 0.04 -6.17
N SER A 336 -0.41 0.27 -6.95
CA SER A 336 0.95 -0.11 -6.61
C SER A 336 1.80 1.13 -6.37
N VAL A 337 2.79 0.98 -5.50
CA VAL A 337 3.79 2.01 -5.19
C VAL A 337 5.16 1.49 -5.55
N GLU A 338 5.84 2.19 -6.44
CA GLU A 338 7.17 1.85 -6.93
C GLU A 338 8.22 2.81 -6.37
N TRP A 339 9.45 2.32 -6.28
CA TRP A 339 10.56 3.11 -5.77
C TRP A 339 10.77 4.42 -6.53
N ASN A 340 10.89 5.50 -5.77
CA ASN A 340 11.16 6.87 -6.25
C ASN A 340 10.18 7.37 -7.33
N LYS A 341 8.95 6.81 -7.36
CA LYS A 341 7.87 7.24 -8.25
C LYS A 341 6.73 7.86 -7.48
N VAL A 342 5.97 8.69 -8.19
CA VAL A 342 4.70 9.24 -7.73
C VAL A 342 3.56 8.48 -8.40
N THR A 343 2.79 7.74 -7.63
CA THR A 343 1.54 7.13 -8.09
C THR A 343 0.42 8.16 -7.93
N GLU A 344 -0.10 8.68 -9.04
CA GLU A 344 -1.20 9.64 -9.04
C GLU A 344 -2.53 8.94 -9.27
N ARG A 345 -3.58 9.29 -8.48
CA ARG A 345 -4.95 8.81 -8.64
C ARG A 345 -5.94 9.97 -8.55
N ARG A 346 -7.06 9.81 -9.27
CA ARG A 346 -8.14 10.80 -9.31
C ARG A 346 -9.37 10.22 -8.67
N PHE A 347 -10.06 11.08 -7.89
CA PHE A 347 -11.35 10.80 -7.28
C PHE A 347 -12.28 11.98 -7.56
N ASP A 348 -13.46 11.66 -8.07
CA ASP A 348 -14.47 12.66 -8.38
C ASP A 348 -15.65 12.47 -7.42
N ASN A 349 -16.07 13.55 -6.72
CA ASN A 349 -17.28 13.52 -5.93
C ASN A 349 -18.46 14.00 -6.80
N ILE A 350 -19.33 13.06 -7.08
CA ILE A 350 -20.54 13.24 -7.87
C ILE A 350 -21.69 13.50 -6.89
N LEU A 351 -22.42 14.58 -7.08
CA LEU A 351 -23.57 14.91 -6.25
C LEU A 351 -24.69 13.90 -6.49
N LYS A 352 -25.30 13.44 -5.41
CA LYS A 352 -26.58 12.75 -5.48
C LYS A 352 -27.65 13.72 -5.92
N LYS A 353 -28.50 13.31 -6.83
CA LYS A 353 -29.58 14.10 -7.43
C LYS A 353 -30.88 13.35 -7.26
N TRP A 354 -31.94 14.08 -7.06
CA TRP A 354 -33.29 13.58 -6.99
C TRP A 354 -34.16 14.20 -8.09
N ARG A 355 -35.19 13.52 -8.50
CA ARG A 355 -36.32 14.06 -9.27
C ARG A 355 -37.60 13.47 -8.72
N ALA A 356 -38.70 14.18 -8.89
CA ALA A 356 -40.03 13.68 -8.59
C ALA A 356 -40.70 13.11 -9.82
N ASP A 357 -41.34 11.98 -9.63
CA ASP A 357 -42.27 11.32 -10.53
C ASP A 357 -43.65 11.49 -9.90
N VAL A 358 -44.41 12.48 -10.38
CA VAL A 358 -45.63 12.93 -9.71
C VAL A 358 -46.87 12.49 -10.47
N LEU A 359 -47.77 11.83 -9.77
CA LEU A 359 -49.06 11.43 -10.26
C LEU A 359 -50.17 12.06 -9.43
N LYS A 360 -50.97 12.94 -10.04
CA LYS A 360 -52.20 13.49 -9.45
C LYS A 360 -53.32 12.51 -9.66
N VAL A 361 -54.09 12.24 -8.61
CA VAL A 361 -55.19 11.26 -8.56
C VAL A 361 -56.42 11.90 -7.95
N ASP A 362 -57.63 11.60 -8.51
CA ASP A 362 -58.90 11.96 -7.93
C ASP A 362 -59.14 11.18 -6.62
N ALA A 363 -59.14 11.87 -5.49
CA ALA A 363 -59.28 11.28 -4.17
C ALA A 363 -60.67 10.58 -3.99
N SER A 364 -61.71 11.04 -4.67
CA SER A 364 -63.05 10.52 -4.58
C SER A 364 -63.26 9.16 -5.25
N LEU A 365 -62.37 8.79 -6.18
CA LEU A 365 -62.38 7.48 -6.86
C LEU A 365 -61.68 6.39 -6.05
N ARG A 366 -61.03 6.75 -4.92
CA ARG A 366 -60.37 5.78 -4.06
C ARG A 366 -61.37 4.87 -3.36
N SER A 367 -61.27 3.57 -3.59
CA SER A 367 -62.05 2.60 -2.81
C SER A 367 -61.56 2.59 -1.34
N ASN A 368 -62.52 2.44 -0.38
CA ASN A 368 -62.32 2.50 1.07
C ASN A 368 -61.42 1.37 1.65
N SER A 369 -60.31 1.03 1.06
CA SER A 369 -59.36 0.06 1.59
C SER A 369 -58.05 0.73 1.97
N GLU A 370 -57.93 0.97 3.28
CA GLU A 370 -56.74 1.17 4.08
C GLU A 370 -55.72 2.28 3.65
N HIS A 371 -55.55 3.24 4.55
CA HIS A 371 -54.46 4.18 4.62
C HIS A 371 -53.11 3.42 4.73
N GLU A 372 -52.46 3.09 3.63
CA GLU A 372 -51.04 2.81 3.63
C GLU A 372 -50.31 4.08 3.15
N THR A 373 -49.47 4.63 4.04
CA THR A 373 -48.47 5.66 3.68
C THR A 373 -47.62 5.20 2.50
N PRO A 374 -47.25 6.10 1.57
CA PRO A 374 -46.45 5.75 0.41
C PRO A 374 -45.15 5.04 0.83
N LYS A 375 -44.93 3.82 0.41
CA LYS A 375 -43.66 3.13 0.58
C LYS A 375 -42.68 3.66 -0.47
N MET A 376 -41.63 4.33 -0.03
CA MET A 376 -40.47 4.61 -0.85
C MET A 376 -39.88 3.32 -1.40
N LEU A 377 -39.99 3.11 -2.68
CA LEU A 377 -39.33 2.04 -3.42
C LEU A 377 -38.41 2.66 -4.47
N SER A 378 -37.09 2.54 -4.28
CA SER A 378 -36.13 2.84 -5.33
C SER A 378 -36.22 1.77 -6.41
N LEU A 379 -36.68 2.12 -7.60
CA LEU A 379 -36.71 1.22 -8.74
C LEU A 379 -35.97 1.82 -9.94
N ASP A 380 -35.21 0.94 -10.61
CA ASP A 380 -34.55 1.25 -11.88
C ASP A 380 -35.56 1.65 -12.94
N SER A 381 -35.21 2.72 -13.67
CA SER A 381 -35.96 3.32 -14.74
C SER A 381 -36.46 2.30 -15.78
N ASP A 382 -37.61 2.55 -16.30
CA ASP A 382 -38.26 2.15 -17.55
C ASP A 382 -39.56 1.32 -17.46
N SER A 383 -40.17 1.13 -16.29
CA SER A 383 -41.47 0.44 -16.23
C SER A 383 -42.38 1.00 -15.15
N ILE A 384 -42.88 2.22 -15.30
CA ILE A 384 -43.74 2.90 -14.31
C ILE A 384 -45.23 2.54 -14.49
N VAL A 385 -45.62 1.94 -15.58
CA VAL A 385 -47.05 1.86 -15.99
C VAL A 385 -47.85 0.70 -15.40
N GLU A 386 -47.26 -0.26 -14.68
CA GLU A 386 -47.98 -1.52 -14.36
C GLU A 386 -48.33 -1.72 -12.87
N LYS A 387 -48.12 -0.80 -11.95
CA LYS A 387 -48.14 -1.14 -10.51
C LYS A 387 -49.30 -0.62 -9.66
N LEU A 388 -50.09 0.28 -10.15
CA LEU A 388 -51.21 0.81 -9.35
C LEU A 388 -52.55 0.29 -9.92
N GLY A 389 -53.32 -0.48 -9.17
CA GLY A 389 -54.66 -0.96 -9.50
C GLY A 389 -55.74 0.13 -9.47
N TYR A 390 -55.38 1.36 -9.83
CA TYR A 390 -56.29 2.49 -9.93
C TYR A 390 -56.46 2.86 -11.41
N PRO A 391 -57.68 3.33 -11.77
CA PRO A 391 -57.90 3.83 -13.11
C PRO A 391 -57.09 5.12 -13.33
N TYR A 392 -56.04 5.00 -14.04
CA TYR A 392 -55.13 6.07 -14.42
C TYR A 392 -55.86 7.12 -15.26
N GLY A 393 -55.78 8.39 -14.86
CA GLY A 393 -56.43 9.47 -15.60
C GLY A 393 -57.94 9.55 -15.47
N GLU A 394 -58.60 8.75 -14.65
CA GLU A 394 -60.02 8.85 -14.42
C GLU A 394 -60.38 9.99 -13.47
N THR A 395 -61.41 10.71 -13.81
CA THR A 395 -61.97 11.80 -13.03
C THR A 395 -63.48 11.65 -12.94
N GLN A 396 -64.13 12.36 -12.02
CA GLN A 396 -65.58 12.46 -11.96
C GLN A 396 -66.11 13.74 -12.56
N GLY A 397 -67.34 13.74 -13.01
CA GLY A 397 -67.95 14.91 -13.58
C GLY A 397 -67.25 15.41 -14.84
N ASN A 398 -67.04 16.71 -14.89
CA ASN A 398 -66.26 17.35 -15.96
C ASN A 398 -64.87 17.79 -15.44
N ALA A 399 -64.41 17.34 -14.30
CA ALA A 399 -63.09 17.64 -13.80
C ALA A 399 -62.00 17.02 -14.68
N THR A 400 -60.84 17.63 -14.69
CA THR A 400 -59.65 17.16 -15.45
C THR A 400 -58.43 17.18 -14.57
N LEU A 401 -57.61 16.17 -14.63
CA LEU A 401 -56.31 16.13 -13.95
C LEU A 401 -55.25 16.97 -14.69
N ALA A 402 -55.51 17.32 -15.94
CA ALA A 402 -54.61 18.13 -16.74
C ALA A 402 -54.60 19.60 -16.29
N GLY A 403 -53.46 20.23 -16.35
CA GLY A 403 -53.32 21.67 -16.18
C GLY A 403 -53.08 22.14 -14.74
N ALA A 404 -52.97 21.23 -13.78
CA ALA A 404 -52.47 21.60 -12.44
C ALA A 404 -51.03 22.06 -12.52
N VAL A 405 -50.71 23.17 -11.89
CA VAL A 405 -49.35 23.74 -11.87
C VAL A 405 -48.71 23.48 -10.52
N TYR A 406 -47.59 22.77 -10.54
CA TYR A 406 -46.76 22.50 -9.37
C TYR A 406 -45.47 23.26 -9.44
N GLY A 407 -45.03 23.85 -8.31
CA GLY A 407 -43.73 24.49 -8.15
C GLY A 407 -42.75 23.58 -7.43
N VAL A 408 -41.53 23.47 -7.93
CA VAL A 408 -40.41 22.96 -7.20
C VAL A 408 -39.73 24.11 -6.49
N TYR A 409 -39.60 23.98 -5.18
CA TYR A 409 -39.03 25.03 -4.33
C TYR A 409 -37.80 24.56 -3.63
N ARG A 410 -36.86 25.49 -3.38
CA ARG A 410 -35.80 25.27 -2.41
C ARG A 410 -35.97 26.31 -1.29
N TYR A 411 -36.32 25.82 -0.07
CA TYR A 411 -36.89 26.63 0.98
C TYR A 411 -38.20 27.30 0.47
N ASP A 412 -38.26 28.60 0.36
CA ASP A 412 -39.41 29.35 -0.17
C ASP A 412 -39.16 29.97 -1.55
N GLU A 413 -38.01 29.70 -2.17
CA GLU A 413 -37.66 30.19 -3.50
C GLU A 413 -38.15 29.18 -4.56
N LEU A 414 -38.99 29.69 -5.49
CA LEU A 414 -39.44 28.90 -6.63
C LEU A 414 -38.28 28.71 -7.61
N VAL A 415 -37.95 27.42 -7.88
CA VAL A 415 -36.86 27.04 -8.80
C VAL A 415 -37.42 26.75 -10.19
N ASP A 416 -38.47 25.91 -10.24
CA ASP A 416 -39.09 25.46 -11.48
C ASP A 416 -40.58 25.24 -11.33
N THR A 417 -41.31 25.15 -12.45
CA THR A 417 -42.73 24.83 -12.50
C THR A 417 -43.02 23.70 -13.49
N TYR A 418 -43.94 22.84 -13.12
CA TYR A 418 -44.39 21.72 -13.93
C TYR A 418 -45.90 21.70 -14.02
N VAL A 419 -46.41 21.19 -15.13
CA VAL A 419 -47.86 21.13 -15.40
C VAL A 419 -48.24 19.69 -15.65
N THR A 420 -49.34 19.27 -14.99
CA THR A 420 -49.85 17.90 -15.20
C THR A 420 -50.40 17.71 -16.60
N ASP A 421 -50.12 16.55 -17.19
CA ASP A 421 -50.71 16.14 -18.45
C ASP A 421 -52.15 15.61 -18.30
N LYS A 422 -52.74 15.10 -19.40
CA LYS A 422 -54.12 14.56 -19.40
C LYS A 422 -54.37 13.42 -18.41
N ASP A 423 -53.33 12.72 -18.04
CA ASP A 423 -53.39 11.57 -17.10
C ASP A 423 -53.01 11.99 -15.66
N GLY A 424 -52.79 13.28 -15.43
CA GLY A 424 -52.41 13.82 -14.12
C GLY A 424 -50.91 13.71 -13.80
N TYR A 425 -50.07 13.43 -14.79
CA TYR A 425 -48.66 13.09 -14.62
C TYR A 425 -47.73 14.23 -15.01
N PHE A 426 -46.63 14.36 -14.25
CA PHE A 426 -45.45 15.08 -14.66
C PHE A 426 -44.17 14.50 -14.03
N LEU A 427 -43.03 14.73 -14.67
CA LEU A 427 -41.71 14.32 -14.21
C LEU A 427 -40.82 15.57 -14.12
N THR A 428 -40.14 15.75 -12.98
CA THR A 428 -39.24 16.90 -12.84
C THR A 428 -37.86 16.64 -13.45
N ASP A 429 -37.07 17.68 -13.60
CA ASP A 429 -35.64 17.59 -13.81
C ASP A 429 -34.93 17.06 -12.55
N TYR A 430 -33.62 16.76 -12.68
CA TYR A 430 -32.80 16.33 -11.57
C TYR A 430 -32.21 17.52 -10.81
N TYR A 431 -32.42 17.55 -9.50
CA TYR A 431 -31.88 18.57 -8.59
C TYR A 431 -30.87 17.94 -7.62
N PRO A 432 -29.80 18.67 -7.21
CA PRO A 432 -28.89 18.18 -6.19
C PRO A 432 -29.63 17.94 -4.87
N CYS A 433 -29.42 16.77 -4.25
CA CYS A 433 -30.00 16.49 -2.94
C CYS A 433 -29.47 17.46 -1.88
N GLY A 434 -30.33 17.81 -0.93
CA GLY A 434 -29.98 18.73 0.16
C GLY A 434 -31.21 19.29 0.84
N GLU A 435 -31.00 20.11 1.86
CA GLU A 435 -32.08 20.70 2.64
C GLU A 435 -32.94 21.68 1.83
N GLY A 436 -34.21 21.80 2.21
CA GLY A 436 -35.14 22.81 1.76
C GLY A 436 -35.90 22.50 0.47
N TRP A 437 -35.65 21.34 -0.15
CA TRP A 437 -36.38 20.96 -1.36
C TRP A 437 -37.79 20.49 -1.05
N ASN A 438 -38.79 21.05 -1.77
CA ASN A 438 -40.17 20.65 -1.68
C ASN A 438 -40.95 20.94 -2.97
N ILE A 439 -42.07 20.27 -3.12
CA ILE A 439 -43.04 20.49 -4.19
C ILE A 439 -44.35 20.95 -3.57
N ARG A 440 -45.02 21.93 -4.21
CA ARG A 440 -46.33 22.47 -3.81
C ARG A 440 -47.17 22.70 -5.05
N GLU A 441 -48.44 22.48 -4.93
CA GLU A 441 -49.39 22.93 -5.95
C GLU A 441 -49.51 24.44 -5.91
N ILE A 442 -49.46 25.12 -7.05
CA ILE A 442 -49.62 26.57 -7.22
C ILE A 442 -51.03 26.87 -7.71
N THR A 443 -51.50 26.07 -8.65
CA THR A 443 -52.83 26.24 -9.26
C THR A 443 -53.42 24.83 -9.47
N PRO A 444 -54.61 24.57 -8.93
CA PRO A 444 -55.26 23.30 -9.14
C PRO A 444 -55.74 23.14 -10.58
N SER A 445 -55.92 21.92 -11.01
CA SER A 445 -56.59 21.61 -12.29
C SER A 445 -58.08 21.91 -12.20
N GLU A 446 -58.72 22.05 -13.35
CA GLU A 446 -60.14 22.39 -13.44
C GLU A 446 -61.02 21.33 -12.76
N GLY A 447 -61.83 21.77 -11.80
CA GLY A 447 -62.74 20.94 -11.03
C GLY A 447 -62.16 20.41 -9.73
N TYR A 448 -60.93 20.74 -9.37
CA TYR A 448 -60.29 20.35 -8.12
C TYR A 448 -60.06 21.52 -7.17
N LEU A 449 -59.90 21.21 -5.90
CA LEU A 449 -59.47 22.16 -4.89
C LEU A 449 -57.97 22.24 -4.85
N LEU A 450 -57.44 23.41 -4.39
CA LEU A 450 -56.00 23.60 -4.21
C LEU A 450 -55.50 22.68 -3.08
N ASP A 451 -54.47 21.86 -3.36
CA ASP A 451 -53.74 21.14 -2.35
C ASP A 451 -52.67 22.02 -1.69
N GLU A 452 -52.88 22.40 -0.43
CA GLU A 452 -51.95 23.21 0.35
C GLU A 452 -50.79 22.41 0.96
N THR A 453 -50.71 21.13 0.68
CA THR A 453 -49.67 20.23 1.24
C THR A 453 -48.30 20.57 0.69
N VAL A 454 -47.30 20.54 1.58
CA VAL A 454 -45.89 20.72 1.22
C VAL A 454 -45.20 19.35 1.19
N TYR A 455 -44.79 18.89 0.03
CA TYR A 455 -44.13 17.62 -0.18
C TYR A 455 -42.62 17.79 -0.16
N TRP A 456 -41.97 17.26 0.88
CA TRP A 456 -40.52 17.33 1.04
C TRP A 456 -39.83 16.17 0.35
N LEU A 457 -39.00 16.46 -0.66
CA LEU A 457 -38.32 15.47 -1.50
C LEU A 457 -36.84 15.83 -1.62
N GLY A 458 -35.96 14.83 -1.75
CA GLY A 458 -34.53 15.05 -1.93
C GLY A 458 -33.80 15.65 -0.72
N VAL A 459 -34.45 15.75 0.44
CA VAL A 459 -33.93 16.45 1.63
C VAL A 459 -32.94 15.63 2.45
N THR A 460 -32.92 14.31 2.30
CA THR A 460 -32.07 13.39 3.07
C THR A 460 -31.13 12.62 2.15
N PRO A 461 -29.99 13.21 1.76
CA PRO A 461 -29.05 12.58 0.82
C PRO A 461 -28.53 11.20 1.27
N GLY A 462 -28.48 10.94 2.57
CA GLY A 462 -28.03 9.66 3.15
C GLY A 462 -28.86 8.44 2.73
N GLN A 463 -30.13 8.65 2.36
CA GLN A 463 -31.00 7.56 1.89
C GLN A 463 -30.66 7.07 0.49
N TYR A 464 -29.92 7.82 -0.30
CA TYR A 464 -29.57 7.49 -1.67
C TYR A 464 -28.16 6.91 -1.76
N THR A 465 -27.99 5.96 -2.67
CA THR A 465 -26.70 5.33 -2.96
C THR A 465 -26.15 5.66 -4.35
N ARG A 466 -27.01 6.18 -5.24
CA ARG A 466 -26.68 6.47 -6.65
C ARG A 466 -26.68 7.96 -6.93
N GLU A 467 -26.11 8.34 -8.07
CA GLU A 467 -26.12 9.71 -8.56
C GLU A 467 -27.55 10.21 -8.81
N LYS A 468 -28.35 9.45 -9.55
CA LYS A 468 -29.70 9.83 -9.97
C LYS A 468 -30.74 8.97 -9.27
N ASN A 469 -31.68 9.61 -8.62
CA ASN A 469 -32.72 8.98 -7.83
C ASN A 469 -34.08 9.57 -8.24
N THR A 470 -35.09 8.73 -8.33
CA THR A 470 -36.46 9.13 -8.61
C THR A 470 -37.31 8.86 -7.39
N GLU A 471 -38.06 9.87 -6.93
CA GLU A 471 -39.05 9.74 -5.86
C GLU A 471 -40.44 9.75 -6.48
N GLU A 472 -41.23 8.73 -6.24
CA GLU A 472 -42.63 8.63 -6.65
C GLU A 472 -43.49 9.40 -5.66
N LEU A 473 -44.38 10.25 -6.17
CA LEU A 473 -45.29 11.05 -5.38
C LEU A 473 -46.71 10.98 -5.94
N ASP A 474 -47.60 10.28 -5.25
CA ASP A 474 -49.01 10.29 -5.54
C ASP A 474 -49.68 11.42 -4.76
N VAL A 475 -50.29 12.36 -5.48
CA VAL A 475 -51.03 13.49 -4.92
C VAL A 475 -52.51 13.23 -5.08
N TYR A 476 -53.21 13.14 -3.95
CA TYR A 476 -54.65 12.88 -3.91
C TYR A 476 -55.38 14.21 -3.78
N GLU A 477 -56.16 14.54 -4.80
CA GLU A 477 -56.84 15.81 -4.93
C GLU A 477 -58.33 15.69 -4.66
N ASP A 478 -58.89 16.62 -3.90
CA ASP A 478 -60.31 16.69 -3.62
C ASP A 478 -61.02 17.43 -4.76
N ILE A 479 -62.01 16.72 -5.36
CA ILE A 479 -62.84 17.32 -6.39
C ILE A 479 -63.89 18.23 -5.77
N ILE A 480 -64.26 19.27 -6.51
CA ILE A 480 -65.37 20.20 -6.15
C ILE A 480 -66.69 19.41 -6.17
N PHE A 481 -67.44 19.49 -5.08
CA PHE A 481 -68.82 18.95 -4.97
C PHE A 481 -69.82 20.06 -4.68
N GLY A 482 -71.02 19.90 -5.23
CA GLY A 482 -72.14 20.79 -4.93
C GLY A 482 -73.50 20.06 -4.99
N SER A 483 -74.51 20.72 -4.58
CA SER A 483 -75.87 20.19 -4.63
C SER A 483 -76.83 21.15 -5.31
N LEU A 484 -77.91 20.60 -5.80
CA LEU A 484 -78.99 21.34 -6.45
C LEU A 484 -80.28 21.17 -5.65
N TYR A 485 -80.99 22.23 -5.41
CA TYR A 485 -82.33 22.24 -4.83
C TYR A 485 -83.31 22.86 -5.78
N LEU A 486 -84.49 22.20 -5.89
CA LEU A 486 -85.58 22.67 -6.71
C LEU A 486 -86.75 23.02 -5.84
N ILE A 487 -87.45 24.12 -6.16
CA ILE A 487 -88.76 24.45 -5.64
C ILE A 487 -89.70 24.48 -6.84
N LYS A 488 -90.68 23.59 -6.82
CA LYS A 488 -91.59 23.43 -7.96
C LYS A 488 -92.97 23.97 -7.64
N HIS A 489 -93.43 24.87 -8.47
CA HIS A 489 -94.78 25.42 -8.42
C HIS A 489 -95.49 25.20 -9.71
N MET A 490 -96.86 25.28 -9.64
CA MET A 490 -97.75 25.26 -10.78
C MET A 490 -98.39 26.65 -10.95
N ASP A 491 -98.46 27.14 -12.17
CA ASP A 491 -99.28 28.29 -12.52
C ASP A 491 -100.63 27.80 -12.90
N ASP A 492 -101.58 27.94 -11.98
CA ASP A 492 -102.97 27.56 -12.17
C ASP A 492 -103.85 28.63 -12.78
N GLY A 493 -103.22 29.77 -13.28
CA GLY A 493 -103.84 30.87 -13.92
C GLY A 493 -104.57 31.77 -12.91
N SER A 494 -104.45 31.56 -11.61
CA SER A 494 -105.00 32.40 -10.55
C SER A 494 -104.07 33.59 -10.32
N THR A 495 -104.62 34.72 -9.79
CA THR A 495 -103.85 35.91 -9.41
C THR A 495 -103.32 35.85 -7.99
N GLY A 496 -103.32 34.63 -7.38
CA GLY A 496 -102.88 34.40 -6.01
C GLY A 496 -101.42 33.86 -5.96
N LEU A 497 -101.06 33.32 -4.77
CA LEU A 497 -99.77 32.56 -4.61
C LEU A 497 -99.78 31.35 -5.48
N GLU A 498 -98.71 31.05 -6.22
CA GLU A 498 -98.56 29.86 -7.01
C GLU A 498 -98.65 28.61 -6.11
N THR A 499 -99.32 27.59 -6.61
CA THR A 499 -99.53 26.32 -5.87
C THR A 499 -98.28 25.48 -5.98
N VAL A 500 -97.81 24.95 -4.86
CA VAL A 500 -96.69 24.00 -4.82
C VAL A 500 -97.06 22.70 -5.57
N GLU A 501 -96.08 22.13 -6.32
CA GLU A 501 -96.29 20.87 -6.99
C GLU A 501 -95.56 19.74 -6.25
N ALA A 502 -96.25 18.93 -5.52
CA ALA A 502 -95.73 17.76 -4.85
C ALA A 502 -95.77 16.54 -5.78
N GLY A 503 -94.79 15.65 -5.68
CA GLY A 503 -94.63 14.44 -6.46
C GLY A 503 -94.18 14.68 -7.91
N ALA A 504 -93.73 15.84 -8.28
CA ALA A 504 -93.05 16.07 -9.53
C ALA A 504 -91.67 15.35 -9.51
N GLU A 505 -91.35 14.68 -10.61
CA GLU A 505 -90.12 13.87 -10.71
C GLU A 505 -89.17 14.51 -11.68
N PHE A 506 -87.88 14.47 -11.31
CA PHE A 506 -86.76 15.04 -12.10
C PHE A 506 -85.60 14.07 -12.18
N GLU A 507 -85.04 13.97 -13.35
CA GLU A 507 -83.72 13.41 -13.59
C GLU A 507 -82.68 14.51 -13.60
N VAL A 508 -81.63 14.37 -12.79
CA VAL A 508 -80.44 15.20 -12.79
C VAL A 508 -79.27 14.33 -13.21
N PHE A 509 -78.59 14.70 -14.28
CA PHE A 509 -77.47 13.91 -14.75
C PHE A 509 -76.42 14.75 -15.43
N LEU A 510 -75.16 14.27 -15.37
CA LEU A 510 -74.02 14.94 -16.01
C LEU A 510 -74.31 15.10 -17.53
N LYS A 511 -74.30 16.33 -18.04
CA LYS A 511 -74.62 16.64 -19.42
C LYS A 511 -73.78 15.88 -20.44
N THR A 512 -72.47 15.72 -20.16
CA THR A 512 -71.52 15.04 -21.02
C THR A 512 -71.77 13.50 -21.13
N ALA A 513 -72.53 12.95 -20.17
CA ALA A 513 -72.96 11.55 -20.24
C ALA A 513 -74.09 11.33 -21.28
N GLY A 514 -74.77 12.40 -21.73
CA GLY A 514 -75.76 12.37 -22.77
C GLY A 514 -77.17 11.92 -22.33
N SER A 515 -77.27 11.03 -21.34
CA SER A 515 -78.55 10.59 -20.74
C SER A 515 -78.38 10.25 -19.27
N TYR A 516 -79.51 10.14 -18.54
CA TYR A 516 -79.53 9.76 -17.15
C TYR A 516 -78.98 8.32 -16.99
N GLU A 517 -79.33 7.41 -17.85
CA GLU A 517 -78.90 5.99 -17.81
C GLU A 517 -77.42 5.80 -18.07
N SER A 518 -76.82 6.69 -18.85
CA SER A 518 -75.41 6.67 -19.25
C SER A 518 -74.50 7.32 -18.22
N ALA A 519 -75.05 8.17 -17.34
CA ALA A 519 -74.27 8.82 -16.26
C ALA A 519 -73.93 7.84 -15.13
N ARG A 520 -72.75 7.99 -14.55
CA ARG A 520 -72.35 7.19 -13.37
C ARG A 520 -73.30 7.47 -12.19
N ASP A 521 -73.43 6.53 -11.25
CA ASP A 521 -74.28 6.71 -10.10
C ASP A 521 -73.90 7.91 -9.22
N THR A 522 -72.61 8.31 -9.23
CA THR A 522 -72.13 9.52 -8.55
C THR A 522 -72.49 10.80 -9.29
N GLU A 523 -72.74 10.73 -10.58
CA GLU A 523 -72.97 11.86 -11.49
C GLU A 523 -74.41 12.01 -11.90
N ARG A 524 -75.35 11.31 -11.24
CA ARG A 524 -76.79 11.43 -11.44
C ARG A 524 -77.55 11.35 -10.16
N ASP A 525 -78.76 11.93 -10.15
CA ASP A 525 -79.73 11.74 -9.08
C ASP A 525 -81.15 11.81 -9.61
N TYR A 526 -82.09 11.17 -8.89
CA TYR A 526 -83.49 11.17 -9.22
C TYR A 526 -84.24 11.87 -8.13
N LEU A 527 -84.93 12.94 -8.40
CA LEU A 527 -85.58 13.78 -7.43
C LEU A 527 -87.11 13.62 -7.51
N THR A 528 -87.78 13.63 -6.37
CA THR A 528 -89.22 13.74 -6.26
C THR A 528 -89.54 14.85 -5.28
N THR A 529 -90.38 15.83 -5.69
CA THR A 529 -90.76 16.96 -4.81
C THR A 529 -91.64 16.47 -3.67
N ASP A 530 -91.38 17.02 -2.47
CA ASP A 530 -92.15 16.79 -1.27
C ASP A 530 -93.48 17.59 -1.28
N GLU A 531 -94.20 17.55 -0.13
CA GLU A 531 -95.48 18.24 0.08
C GLU A 531 -95.37 19.77 -0.01
N HIS A 532 -94.14 20.32 0.08
CA HIS A 532 -93.85 21.73 -0.04
C HIS A 532 -93.21 22.11 -1.43
N GLY A 533 -93.20 21.13 -2.35
CA GLY A 533 -92.62 21.32 -3.69
C GLY A 533 -91.11 21.30 -3.71
N TYR A 534 -90.41 20.87 -2.63
CA TYR A 534 -88.94 20.83 -2.54
C TYR A 534 -88.38 19.48 -2.96
N ALA A 535 -87.29 19.50 -3.67
CA ALA A 535 -86.42 18.37 -3.95
C ALA A 535 -84.97 18.78 -4.01
N GLY A 536 -84.02 17.95 -3.54
CA GLY A 536 -82.61 18.23 -3.52
C GLY A 536 -81.79 17.05 -3.91
N THR A 537 -80.66 17.28 -4.61
CA THR A 537 -79.71 16.23 -4.97
C THR A 537 -78.80 15.88 -3.78
N LYS A 538 -78.22 14.71 -3.84
CA LYS A 538 -76.97 14.44 -3.16
C LYS A 538 -75.88 15.40 -3.64
N GLN A 539 -74.68 15.33 -3.05
CA GLN A 539 -73.50 16.02 -3.55
C GLN A 539 -73.14 15.44 -4.92
N LEU A 540 -73.08 16.31 -5.92
CA LEU A 540 -72.70 15.97 -7.29
C LEU A 540 -71.30 16.55 -7.59
N PRO A 541 -70.40 15.85 -8.28
CA PRO A 541 -69.08 16.33 -8.62
C PRO A 541 -69.14 17.51 -9.64
N TYR A 542 -68.02 18.23 -9.74
CA TYR A 542 -67.82 19.34 -10.68
C TYR A 542 -68.35 19.00 -12.07
N GLY A 543 -69.14 19.89 -12.67
CA GLY A 543 -69.62 19.66 -14.01
C GLY A 543 -70.95 20.34 -14.31
N ILE A 544 -71.37 20.27 -15.58
CA ILE A 544 -72.63 20.77 -16.05
C ILE A 544 -73.64 19.63 -16.04
N TYR A 545 -74.70 19.83 -15.28
CA TYR A 545 -75.76 18.84 -15.10
C TYR A 545 -77.03 19.31 -15.82
N THR A 546 -77.64 18.42 -16.58
CA THR A 546 -78.98 18.65 -17.16
C THR A 546 -80.00 18.22 -16.14
N VAL A 547 -80.94 19.10 -15.83
CA VAL A 547 -82.12 18.88 -15.02
C VAL A 547 -83.33 18.76 -15.95
N ARG A 548 -83.97 17.58 -15.91
CA ARG A 548 -85.08 17.26 -16.82
C ARG A 548 -86.28 16.76 -15.98
N GLN A 549 -87.39 17.44 -16.08
CA GLN A 549 -88.60 16.97 -15.46
C GLN A 549 -89.17 15.77 -16.26
N THR A 550 -89.47 14.65 -15.58
CA THR A 550 -89.94 13.41 -16.20
C THR A 550 -91.44 13.16 -15.89
N LYS A 551 -91.91 13.73 -14.76
CA LYS A 551 -93.29 13.60 -14.36
C LYS A 551 -93.74 14.90 -13.69
N GLY A 552 -94.99 15.29 -13.94
CA GLY A 552 -95.63 16.47 -13.36
C GLY A 552 -97.14 16.15 -13.17
N THR A 553 -97.87 17.20 -12.77
CA THR A 553 -99.33 17.10 -12.62
C THR A 553 -100.04 16.95 -13.97
N GLU A 554 -100.98 16.05 -14.07
CA GLU A 554 -101.72 15.79 -15.29
C GLU A 554 -102.44 17.05 -15.81
N GLY A 555 -102.24 17.38 -17.10
CA GLY A 555 -102.87 18.51 -17.73
C GLY A 555 -101.98 19.76 -17.78
N PHE A 556 -100.78 19.71 -17.23
CA PHE A 556 -99.75 20.78 -17.33
C PHE A 556 -98.57 20.30 -18.16
N ASP A 557 -97.95 21.26 -18.89
CA ASP A 557 -96.73 20.96 -19.62
C ASP A 557 -95.53 20.81 -18.64
N LEU A 558 -94.61 19.88 -18.95
CA LEU A 558 -93.41 19.73 -18.15
C LEU A 558 -92.48 20.93 -18.31
N ALA A 559 -91.77 21.32 -17.26
CA ALA A 559 -90.71 22.33 -17.33
C ALA A 559 -89.65 21.97 -18.36
N ALA A 560 -89.27 22.94 -19.18
CA ALA A 560 -88.21 22.72 -20.14
C ALA A 560 -86.89 22.31 -19.44
N PRO A 561 -86.18 21.36 -19.93
CA PRO A 561 -84.86 20.98 -19.40
C PRO A 561 -83.91 22.22 -19.37
N PHE A 562 -83.12 22.31 -18.31
CA PHE A 562 -82.12 23.37 -18.15
C PHE A 562 -80.82 22.79 -17.59
N ASP A 563 -79.75 23.51 -17.74
CA ASP A 563 -78.41 23.11 -17.27
C ASP A 563 -78.00 23.87 -16.01
N VAL A 564 -77.34 23.20 -15.11
CA VAL A 564 -76.77 23.74 -13.86
C VAL A 564 -75.29 23.44 -13.86
N PHE A 565 -74.48 24.44 -13.63
CA PHE A 565 -73.02 24.24 -13.48
C PHE A 565 -72.65 24.22 -12.01
N ILE A 566 -72.15 23.07 -11.58
CA ILE A 566 -71.53 22.87 -10.26
C ILE A 566 -70.06 23.25 -10.39
N ASP A 567 -69.71 24.44 -9.99
CA ASP A 567 -68.38 25.03 -10.17
C ASP A 567 -67.73 25.50 -8.86
N LYS A 568 -68.43 25.33 -7.72
CA LYS A 568 -67.92 25.80 -6.44
C LYS A 568 -68.22 24.79 -5.35
N ASP A 569 -67.17 24.47 -4.59
CA ASP A 569 -67.28 23.48 -3.52
C ASP A 569 -68.26 23.88 -2.40
N GLY A 570 -69.04 22.87 -1.95
CA GLY A 570 -70.06 23.06 -0.90
C GLY A 570 -71.23 23.92 -1.27
N CYS A 571 -71.32 24.44 -2.53
CA CYS A 571 -72.44 25.25 -2.93
C CYS A 571 -73.71 24.46 -3.15
N CYS A 572 -74.79 25.12 -2.80
CA CYS A 572 -76.16 24.66 -3.04
C CYS A 572 -76.82 25.61 -4.04
N TYR A 573 -77.08 25.11 -5.23
CA TYR A 573 -77.73 25.86 -6.31
C TYR A 573 -79.22 25.71 -6.18
N GLN A 574 -79.95 26.83 -6.10
CA GLN A 574 -81.39 26.84 -5.85
C GLN A 574 -82.16 27.37 -7.07
N TYR A 575 -83.14 26.63 -7.50
CA TYR A 575 -83.97 26.97 -8.65
C TYR A 575 -85.43 26.93 -8.31
N LEU A 576 -86.14 27.99 -8.64
CA LEU A 576 -87.60 28.04 -8.60
C LEU A 576 -88.15 27.71 -10.01
N LEU A 577 -88.92 26.66 -10.11
CA LEU A 577 -89.47 26.20 -11.40
C LEU A 577 -90.98 26.42 -11.39
N ASN A 578 -91.47 27.03 -12.48
CA ASN A 578 -92.90 27.22 -12.65
C ASN A 578 -93.33 26.75 -14.04
N ASN A 579 -94.55 26.27 -14.24
CA ASN A 579 -95.07 25.89 -15.55
C ASN A 579 -95.51 27.07 -16.41
N ALA A 580 -95.55 28.30 -15.89
CA ALA A 580 -95.75 29.50 -16.66
C ALA A 580 -94.46 29.98 -17.27
N PRO A 581 -94.49 30.86 -18.32
CA PRO A 581 -93.30 31.49 -18.86
C PRO A 581 -92.52 32.25 -17.76
N PHE A 582 -91.45 31.70 -17.31
CA PHE A 582 -90.62 32.28 -16.28
C PHE A 582 -89.54 33.17 -16.90
N THR A 583 -89.58 34.44 -16.52
CA THR A 583 -88.50 35.36 -16.92
C THR A 583 -87.45 35.39 -15.80
N GLY A 584 -86.33 34.78 -16.10
CA GLY A 584 -85.20 34.73 -15.15
C GLY A 584 -84.13 35.75 -15.46
N TYR A 585 -83.27 35.96 -14.51
CA TYR A 585 -82.09 36.79 -14.73
C TYR A 585 -80.88 35.91 -15.06
N LEU A 586 -80.22 36.23 -16.14
CA LEU A 586 -78.93 35.61 -16.43
C LEU A 586 -77.85 36.39 -15.67
N LYS A 587 -77.21 35.74 -14.74
CA LYS A 587 -76.07 36.32 -14.04
C LYS A 587 -74.79 35.84 -14.73
N ILE A 588 -74.11 36.73 -15.36
CA ILE A 588 -72.80 36.43 -15.96
C ILE A 588 -71.72 36.91 -14.97
N GLN A 589 -70.86 35.97 -14.56
CA GLN A 589 -69.66 36.30 -13.80
C GLN A 589 -68.46 36.13 -14.72
N LYS A 590 -67.82 37.23 -15.05
CA LYS A 590 -66.60 37.20 -15.85
C LYS A 590 -65.41 36.99 -14.94
N THR A 591 -64.64 35.99 -15.25
CA THR A 591 -63.40 35.69 -14.53
C THR A 591 -62.20 35.78 -15.44
N ASP A 592 -61.08 36.08 -14.88
CA ASP A 592 -59.78 36.05 -15.55
C ASP A 592 -59.39 34.62 -15.83
N ALA A 593 -58.94 34.31 -17.04
CA ALA A 593 -58.66 32.94 -17.48
C ALA A 593 -57.40 32.34 -16.80
N GLU A 594 -56.51 33.21 -16.30
CA GLU A 594 -55.25 32.75 -15.69
C GLU A 594 -55.35 32.66 -14.17
N SER A 595 -56.09 33.57 -13.52
CA SER A 595 -56.18 33.62 -12.06
C SER A 595 -57.49 33.08 -11.49
N GLY A 596 -58.51 32.83 -12.32
CA GLY A 596 -59.84 32.40 -11.87
C GLY A 596 -60.62 33.47 -11.09
N LEU A 597 -60.05 34.65 -10.88
CA LEU A 597 -60.67 35.71 -10.10
C LEU A 597 -61.72 36.49 -10.93
N SER A 598 -62.77 36.94 -10.25
CA SER A 598 -63.78 37.80 -10.87
C SER A 598 -63.15 39.09 -11.42
N ILE A 599 -63.48 39.40 -12.68
CA ILE A 599 -63.00 40.65 -13.29
C ILE A 599 -63.90 41.79 -12.87
N PRO A 600 -63.46 42.72 -12.00
CA PRO A 600 -64.28 43.76 -11.39
C PRO A 600 -64.46 44.98 -12.29
N TYR A 601 -64.33 44.83 -13.60
CA TYR A 601 -64.48 45.93 -14.55
C TYR A 601 -65.88 46.03 -15.17
N ALA A 602 -66.50 47.19 -15.03
CA ALA A 602 -67.74 47.49 -15.68
C ALA A 602 -67.57 47.58 -17.23
N GLY A 603 -68.64 47.34 -17.99
CA GLY A 603 -68.71 47.59 -19.41
C GLY A 603 -68.47 46.34 -20.32
N ALA A 604 -68.41 45.14 -19.76
CA ALA A 604 -68.51 43.96 -20.61
C ALA A 604 -69.98 43.83 -21.11
N ALA A 605 -70.12 43.78 -22.41
CA ALA A 605 -71.42 43.52 -23.03
C ALA A 605 -71.51 42.06 -23.53
N PHE A 606 -72.66 41.44 -23.26
CA PHE A 606 -72.96 40.10 -23.71
C PHE A 606 -74.20 40.17 -24.62
N GLN A 607 -74.23 39.42 -25.67
CA GLN A 607 -75.37 39.22 -26.52
C GLN A 607 -75.90 37.78 -26.28
N ILE A 608 -77.16 37.70 -25.92
CA ILE A 608 -77.88 36.41 -25.75
C ILE A 608 -78.57 36.07 -27.08
#